data_af7922e71e3ee9917d28d198953b2fe2
#
_entry.id   af7922e71e3ee9917d28d198953b2fe2
#
_cell.length_a   1.000
_cell.length_b   1.000
_cell.length_c   1.000
_cell.angle_alpha   90.00
_cell.angle_beta   90.00
_cell.angle_gamma   90.00
#
_symmetry.space_group_name_H-M   'P 1'
#
loop_
_entity.id
_entity.type
_entity.pdbx_description
1 polymer ?
#
loop_
_entity_poly.entity_id
_entity_poly.type
_entity_poly.pdbx_seq_one_letter_code
_entity_poly.pdbx_strand_id
1 'polypeptide(L)'
;GAQEMMRLYAGSNPLAAYCAAYCISGHHSGLLDGGRTGDTAGEATLQGRLKKQLEDYSPYKNEVEMPDFPGLPLRQIGKGGFGLSFFIRMLFSCLVDGDYLDTEQFMLGQDAGRGDYDCMDVLLRRLESHVESWLSNDDLTSVNGRRTAILKACLQAGPRRQGLYQLTVPTGAGKTVSSLGFALRHAAEHGLQRIIYVIPYTSIIEQNAQVFKEILGKKNVLENHCNVTYEDKESGKELKMEQLAAENWDKPVVVTTNVRFFESLYACRTSECRKLHNIANSVIIFDEAQMLPVNYLMP
;
A
#
# COMPACT_ATOMS: atom_id res chain seq x y z
N GLY A 1 -16.15 -10.26 19.23
CA GLY A 1 -15.95 -8.92 18.70
C GLY A 1 -17.08 -8.43 17.81
N ALA A 2 -17.37 -9.08 16.64
CA ALA A 2 -18.35 -8.58 15.67
C ALA A 2 -19.78 -8.43 16.25
N GLN A 3 -20.27 -9.42 16.99
CA GLN A 3 -21.60 -9.34 17.64
C GLN A 3 -21.63 -8.23 18.68
N GLU A 4 -20.54 -8.04 19.42
CA GLU A 4 -20.44 -6.99 20.45
C GLU A 4 -20.46 -5.59 19.84
N MET A 5 -19.78 -5.38 18.72
CA MET A 5 -19.84 -4.12 17.96
C MET A 5 -21.27 -3.79 17.55
N MET A 6 -22.01 -4.77 17.04
CA MET A 6 -23.40 -4.58 16.67
C MET A 6 -24.29 -4.31 17.89
N ARG A 7 -24.06 -5.04 19.01
CA ARG A 7 -24.82 -4.85 20.25
C ARG A 7 -24.64 -3.45 20.85
N LEU A 8 -23.42 -2.94 20.86
CA LEU A 8 -23.08 -1.66 21.52
C LEU A 8 -23.44 -0.46 20.67
N TYR A 9 -23.19 -0.52 19.37
CA TYR A 9 -23.19 0.68 18.53
C TYR A 9 -24.23 0.69 17.40
N ALA A 10 -24.94 -0.40 17.12
CA ALA A 10 -25.92 -0.41 16.03
C ALA A 10 -27.08 0.56 16.26
N GLY A 11 -27.42 0.87 17.51
CA GLY A 11 -28.47 1.84 17.84
C GLY A 11 -28.07 3.28 17.59
N SER A 12 -26.82 3.64 17.88
CA SER A 12 -26.30 5.01 17.74
C SER A 12 -25.65 5.27 16.38
N ASN A 13 -24.94 4.29 15.83
CA ASN A 13 -24.16 4.42 14.60
C ASN A 13 -24.16 3.10 13.79
N PRO A 14 -25.28 2.72 13.19
CA PRO A 14 -25.47 1.39 12.61
C PRO A 14 -24.48 1.06 11.49
N LEU A 15 -24.17 2.04 10.61
CA LEU A 15 -23.25 1.81 9.50
C LEU A 15 -21.82 1.61 9.99
N ALA A 16 -21.37 2.38 10.97
CA ALA A 16 -20.03 2.23 11.55
C ALA A 16 -19.89 0.90 12.29
N ALA A 17 -20.90 0.53 13.09
CA ALA A 17 -20.97 -0.77 13.76
C ALA A 17 -20.90 -1.93 12.76
N TYR A 18 -21.63 -1.82 11.64
CA TYR A 18 -21.60 -2.81 10.57
C TYR A 18 -20.21 -2.92 9.92
N CYS A 19 -19.57 -1.80 9.55
CA CYS A 19 -18.22 -1.81 8.96
C CYS A 19 -17.20 -2.45 9.90
N ALA A 20 -17.22 -2.09 11.19
CA ALA A 20 -16.32 -2.67 12.19
C ALA A 20 -16.60 -4.17 12.39
N ALA A 21 -17.87 -4.56 12.54
CA ALA A 21 -18.26 -5.97 12.68
C ALA A 21 -17.84 -6.81 11.46
N TYR A 22 -17.91 -6.21 10.26
CA TYR A 22 -17.47 -6.84 9.02
C TYR A 22 -15.97 -7.14 9.05
N CYS A 23 -15.15 -6.15 9.37
CA CYS A 23 -13.70 -6.32 9.50
C CYS A 23 -13.33 -7.33 10.58
N ILE A 24 -13.89 -7.19 11.78
CA ILE A 24 -13.62 -8.09 12.91
C ILE A 24 -14.03 -9.54 12.59
N SER A 25 -15.14 -9.74 11.89
CA SER A 25 -15.57 -11.09 11.54
C SER A 25 -14.64 -11.82 10.58
N GLY A 26 -13.87 -11.07 9.78
CA GLY A 26 -13.00 -11.58 8.72
C GLY A 26 -11.51 -11.68 9.08
N HIS A 27 -11.04 -11.09 10.19
CA HIS A 27 -9.60 -10.85 10.42
C HIS A 27 -8.71 -12.11 10.39
N HIS A 28 -9.23 -13.27 10.77
CA HIS A 28 -8.50 -14.55 10.65
C HIS A 28 -8.76 -15.32 9.35
N SER A 29 -9.85 -15.06 8.65
CA SER A 29 -10.30 -15.89 7.51
C SER A 29 -10.35 -15.16 6.17
N GLY A 30 -10.13 -13.85 6.18
CA GLY A 30 -10.33 -12.96 5.04
C GLY A 30 -11.71 -12.29 5.06
N LEU A 31 -11.87 -11.27 4.22
CA LEU A 31 -13.15 -10.60 4.05
C LEU A 31 -14.19 -11.56 3.51
N LEU A 32 -15.27 -11.71 4.26
CA LEU A 32 -16.37 -12.61 3.96
C LEU A 32 -17.35 -11.96 2.98
N ASP A 33 -18.28 -12.75 2.47
CA ASP A 33 -19.50 -12.20 1.88
C ASP A 33 -20.41 -11.62 2.98
N GLY A 34 -21.10 -10.52 2.67
CA GLY A 34 -22.03 -9.89 3.62
C GLY A 34 -23.15 -10.82 4.07
N GLY A 35 -23.61 -11.64 3.14
CA GLY A 35 -24.70 -12.57 3.36
C GLY A 35 -26.07 -11.91 3.28
N ARG A 36 -27.09 -12.70 3.62
CA ARG A 36 -28.51 -12.31 3.62
C ARG A 36 -29.11 -12.48 5.02
N THR A 37 -30.17 -11.77 5.32
CA THR A 37 -30.89 -11.91 6.60
C THR A 37 -31.38 -13.32 6.88
N GLY A 38 -31.60 -14.13 5.83
CA GLY A 38 -31.99 -15.54 5.92
C GLY A 38 -30.86 -16.52 6.26
N ASP A 39 -29.59 -16.09 6.18
CA ASP A 39 -28.45 -16.97 6.42
C ASP A 39 -28.52 -17.57 7.83
N THR A 40 -28.13 -18.84 7.94
CA THR A 40 -28.04 -19.57 9.21
C THR A 40 -26.65 -19.35 9.86
N ALA A 41 -26.52 -19.70 11.14
CA ALA A 41 -25.27 -19.62 11.88
C ALA A 41 -24.13 -20.50 11.31
N GLY A 42 -24.44 -21.46 10.45
CA GLY A 42 -23.49 -22.36 9.78
C GLY A 42 -22.85 -21.74 8.53
N GLU A 43 -23.42 -20.68 7.99
CA GLU A 43 -22.93 -20.08 6.74
C GLU A 43 -21.73 -19.17 6.97
N ALA A 44 -20.76 -19.21 6.02
CA ALA A 44 -19.51 -18.44 6.09
C ALA A 44 -19.71 -17.00 5.60
N THR A 45 -20.75 -16.33 6.11
CA THR A 45 -21.08 -14.93 5.81
C THR A 45 -21.06 -14.09 7.08
N LEU A 46 -21.02 -12.76 6.95
CA LEU A 46 -21.16 -11.88 8.11
C LEU A 46 -22.49 -12.17 8.85
N GLN A 47 -23.60 -12.26 8.12
CA GLN A 47 -24.93 -12.52 8.72
C GLN A 47 -24.96 -13.87 9.46
N GLY A 48 -24.35 -14.91 8.90
CA GLY A 48 -24.21 -16.20 9.57
C GLY A 48 -23.38 -16.09 10.86
N ARG A 49 -22.25 -15.40 10.81
CA ARG A 49 -21.38 -15.20 12.00
C ARG A 49 -22.04 -14.38 13.10
N LEU A 50 -22.88 -13.40 12.75
CA LEU A 50 -23.64 -12.61 13.74
C LEU A 50 -24.70 -13.42 14.48
N LYS A 51 -25.10 -14.57 13.94
CA LYS A 51 -26.10 -15.49 14.55
C LYS A 51 -25.47 -16.64 15.33
N LYS A 52 -24.14 -16.79 15.34
CA LYS A 52 -23.47 -17.84 16.10
C LYS A 52 -23.75 -17.68 17.59
N GLN A 53 -24.09 -18.79 18.24
CA GLN A 53 -24.09 -18.85 19.70
C GLN A 53 -22.64 -18.86 20.16
N LEU A 54 -22.30 -17.96 21.07
CA LEU A 54 -20.98 -17.83 21.66
C LEU A 54 -21.02 -18.23 23.13
N GLU A 55 -19.88 -18.68 23.64
CA GLU A 55 -19.65 -18.81 25.08
C GLU A 55 -19.67 -17.43 25.76
N ASP A 56 -19.78 -17.39 27.08
CA ASP A 56 -19.73 -16.14 27.82
C ASP A 56 -18.36 -15.50 27.73
N TYR A 57 -18.31 -14.33 27.12
CA TYR A 57 -17.11 -13.51 26.97
C TYR A 57 -17.19 -12.20 27.75
N SER A 58 -18.18 -12.08 28.65
CA SER A 58 -18.42 -10.84 29.43
C SER A 58 -17.23 -10.36 30.29
N PRO A 59 -16.24 -11.21 30.71
CA PRO A 59 -15.10 -10.77 31.48
C PRO A 59 -14.26 -9.68 30.80
N TYR A 60 -14.25 -9.57 29.46
CA TYR A 60 -13.51 -8.54 28.75
C TYR A 60 -13.85 -7.11 29.22
N LYS A 61 -15.06 -6.88 29.75
CA LYS A 61 -15.52 -5.58 30.24
C LYS A 61 -14.73 -5.07 31.44
N ASN A 62 -14.01 -5.97 32.13
CA ASN A 62 -13.14 -5.62 33.24
C ASN A 62 -11.72 -5.24 32.77
N GLU A 63 -11.39 -5.53 31.50
CA GLU A 63 -10.05 -5.37 30.95
C GLU A 63 -10.01 -4.25 29.90
N VAL A 64 -11.12 -4.05 29.19
CA VAL A 64 -11.18 -3.10 28.06
C VAL A 64 -12.33 -2.12 28.26
N GLU A 65 -12.00 -0.84 28.34
CA GLU A 65 -12.98 0.24 28.27
C GLU A 65 -13.32 0.52 26.80
N MET A 66 -14.62 0.45 26.47
CA MET A 66 -15.07 0.66 25.11
C MET A 66 -15.19 2.17 24.85
N PRO A 67 -14.43 2.70 23.88
CA PRO A 67 -14.47 4.13 23.57
C PRO A 67 -15.78 4.53 22.90
N ASP A 68 -16.09 5.83 22.93
CA ASP A 68 -17.11 6.38 22.07
C ASP A 68 -16.78 6.13 20.60
N PHE A 69 -17.76 5.64 19.85
CA PHE A 69 -17.55 5.27 18.46
C PHE A 69 -17.77 6.50 17.56
N PRO A 70 -16.73 6.97 16.86
CA PRO A 70 -16.84 8.16 16.02
C PRO A 70 -17.78 7.90 14.84
N GLY A 71 -18.44 8.95 14.36
CA GLY A 71 -19.20 8.89 13.13
C GLY A 71 -18.30 8.61 11.92
N LEU A 72 -18.82 7.90 10.91
CA LEU A 72 -18.10 7.68 9.67
C LEU A 72 -17.97 8.97 8.85
N PRO A 73 -16.84 9.17 8.18
CA PRO A 73 -16.62 10.28 7.28
C PRO A 73 -17.36 10.08 5.94
N LEU A 74 -18.69 9.97 5.97
CA LEU A 74 -19.52 9.61 4.81
C LEU A 74 -19.34 10.52 3.61
N ARG A 75 -19.01 11.81 3.84
CA ARG A 75 -18.75 12.76 2.74
C ARG A 75 -17.50 12.41 1.95
N GLN A 76 -16.47 11.91 2.65
CA GLN A 76 -15.20 11.50 2.06
C GLN A 76 -15.27 10.10 1.41
N ILE A 77 -16.10 9.20 1.97
CA ILE A 77 -16.30 7.84 1.42
C ILE A 77 -17.00 7.90 0.05
N GLY A 78 -17.73 8.97 -0.24
CA GLY A 78 -18.47 9.12 -1.49
C GLY A 78 -19.83 8.42 -1.49
N LYS A 79 -20.56 8.65 -2.57
CA LYS A 79 -21.89 8.04 -2.77
C LYS A 79 -21.74 6.76 -3.60
N GLY A 80 -22.20 5.65 -3.06
CA GLY A 80 -22.25 4.37 -3.78
C GLY A 80 -21.54 3.21 -3.08
N GLY A 81 -21.82 2.00 -3.56
CA GLY A 81 -21.31 0.75 -2.97
C GLY A 81 -19.79 0.61 -3.04
N PHE A 82 -19.17 1.16 -4.11
CA PHE A 82 -17.71 1.07 -4.27
C PHE A 82 -16.96 1.82 -3.16
N GLY A 83 -17.30 3.08 -2.88
CA GLY A 83 -16.64 3.87 -1.83
C GLY A 83 -16.73 3.20 -0.46
N LEU A 84 -17.91 2.68 -0.10
CA LEU A 84 -18.09 1.97 1.17
C LEU A 84 -17.30 0.65 1.20
N SER A 85 -17.31 -0.12 0.12
CA SER A 85 -16.56 -1.39 0.05
C SER A 85 -15.06 -1.15 0.15
N PHE A 86 -14.56 -0.08 -0.48
CA PHE A 86 -13.14 0.30 -0.39
C PHE A 86 -12.77 0.80 1.01
N PHE A 87 -13.65 1.57 1.66
CA PHE A 87 -13.47 1.99 3.04
C PHE A 87 -13.39 0.79 4.00
N ILE A 88 -14.27 -0.21 3.85
CA ILE A 88 -14.20 -1.45 4.63
C ILE A 88 -12.86 -2.16 4.40
N ARG A 89 -12.37 -2.22 3.16
CA ARG A 89 -11.06 -2.81 2.85
C ARG A 89 -9.90 -2.06 3.50
N MET A 90 -9.96 -0.73 3.55
CA MET A 90 -8.97 0.09 4.24
C MET A 90 -8.96 -0.18 5.75
N LEU A 91 -10.14 -0.20 6.39
CA LEU A 91 -10.26 -0.57 7.81
C LEU A 91 -9.75 -1.99 8.07
N PHE A 92 -10.13 -2.93 7.20
CA PHE A 92 -9.68 -4.31 7.30
C PHE A 92 -8.16 -4.43 7.16
N SER A 93 -7.56 -3.68 6.22
CA SER A 93 -6.11 -3.63 6.05
C SER A 93 -5.39 -3.17 7.31
N CYS A 94 -5.87 -2.10 7.93
CA CYS A 94 -5.30 -1.60 9.19
C CYS A 94 -5.44 -2.61 10.34
N LEU A 95 -6.62 -3.22 10.47
CA LEU A 95 -6.88 -4.22 11.52
C LEU A 95 -5.97 -5.44 11.36
N VAL A 96 -5.92 -5.99 10.15
CA VAL A 96 -5.14 -7.20 9.88
C VAL A 96 -3.65 -6.94 10.02
N ASP A 97 -3.15 -5.81 9.51
CA ASP A 97 -1.73 -5.49 9.65
C ASP A 97 -1.35 -5.26 11.12
N GLY A 98 -2.20 -4.58 11.89
CA GLY A 98 -2.00 -4.42 13.33
C GLY A 98 -1.94 -5.75 14.08
N ASP A 99 -2.84 -6.69 13.78
CA ASP A 99 -2.89 -8.04 14.36
C ASP A 99 -1.62 -8.85 14.04
N TYR A 100 -1.14 -8.78 12.79
CA TYR A 100 0.11 -9.43 12.38
C TYR A 100 1.34 -8.79 13.05
N LEU A 101 1.40 -7.45 13.14
CA LEU A 101 2.52 -6.75 13.76
C LEU A 101 2.59 -7.01 15.27
N ASP A 102 1.45 -7.04 15.96
CA ASP A 102 1.35 -7.38 17.38
C ASP A 102 1.83 -8.83 17.63
N THR A 103 1.34 -9.76 16.81
CA THR A 103 1.78 -11.17 16.87
C THR A 103 3.28 -11.31 16.62
N GLU A 104 3.83 -10.59 15.64
CA GLU A 104 5.26 -10.58 15.33
C GLU A 104 6.08 -10.05 16.51
N GLN A 105 5.66 -8.93 17.11
CA GLN A 105 6.32 -8.36 18.29
C GLN A 105 6.27 -9.32 19.48
N PHE A 106 5.13 -9.96 19.73
CA PHE A 106 4.99 -10.96 20.77
C PHE A 106 5.93 -12.16 20.58
N MET A 107 5.98 -12.70 19.35
CA MET A 107 6.80 -13.87 19.04
C MET A 107 8.31 -13.58 19.07
N LEU A 108 8.72 -12.37 18.72
CA LEU A 108 10.13 -11.96 18.75
C LEU A 108 10.61 -11.53 20.14
N GLY A 109 9.70 -11.19 21.05
CA GLY A 109 10.01 -10.64 22.36
C GLY A 109 10.70 -9.26 22.33
N GLN A 110 10.77 -8.65 21.15
CA GLN A 110 11.37 -7.33 20.91
C GLN A 110 10.81 -6.73 19.62
N ASP A 111 11.02 -5.44 19.41
CA ASP A 111 10.69 -4.78 18.13
C ASP A 111 11.44 -5.46 16.98
N ALA A 112 10.71 -5.77 15.90
CA ALA A 112 11.26 -6.38 14.70
C ALA A 112 12.26 -5.47 13.97
N GLY A 113 12.39 -4.20 14.39
CA GLY A 113 13.28 -3.21 13.80
C GLY A 113 12.80 -2.73 12.43
N ARG A 114 11.49 -2.79 12.18
CA ARG A 114 10.87 -2.20 10.99
C ARG A 114 10.99 -0.66 11.02
N GLY A 115 10.97 -0.03 9.85
CA GLY A 115 10.83 1.43 9.75
C GLY A 115 12.13 2.22 9.82
N ASP A 116 13.32 1.61 9.87
CA ASP A 116 14.59 2.33 9.74
C ASP A 116 14.88 2.72 8.28
N TYR A 117 13.97 3.50 7.70
CA TYR A 117 14.08 3.97 6.32
C TYR A 117 14.30 5.47 6.27
N ASP A 118 14.92 5.92 5.17
CA ASP A 118 15.14 7.35 4.95
C ASP A 118 13.82 8.03 4.50
N CYS A 119 13.59 9.26 4.95
CA CYS A 119 12.44 10.06 4.51
C CYS A 119 12.60 10.55 3.07
N MET A 120 11.49 11.00 2.44
CA MET A 120 11.47 11.43 1.05
C MET A 120 12.45 12.56 0.72
N ASP A 121 12.68 13.49 1.65
CA ASP A 121 13.69 14.56 1.47
C ASP A 121 15.12 14.02 1.37
N VAL A 122 15.44 12.98 2.14
CA VAL A 122 16.78 12.34 2.06
C VAL A 122 16.91 11.59 0.74
N LEU A 123 15.87 10.88 0.32
CA LEU A 123 15.85 10.14 -0.94
C LEU A 123 15.95 11.09 -2.14
N LEU A 124 15.27 12.23 -2.09
CA LEU A 124 15.35 13.26 -3.12
C LEU A 124 16.79 13.81 -3.25
N ARG A 125 17.43 14.16 -2.12
CA ARG A 125 18.82 14.62 -2.14
C ARG A 125 19.77 13.59 -2.71
N ARG A 126 19.58 12.30 -2.44
CA ARG A 126 20.40 11.23 -3.05
C ARG A 126 20.23 11.19 -4.57
N LEU A 127 18.99 11.29 -5.05
CA LEU A 127 18.75 11.37 -6.49
C LEU A 127 19.40 12.62 -7.09
N GLU A 128 19.20 13.79 -6.50
CA GLU A 128 19.77 15.06 -6.98
C GLU A 128 21.30 14.99 -7.06
N SER A 129 21.97 14.44 -6.04
CA SER A 129 23.41 14.21 -6.04
C SER A 129 23.84 13.23 -7.14
N HIS A 130 23.08 12.14 -7.35
CA HIS A 130 23.38 11.16 -8.39
C HIS A 130 23.30 11.75 -9.80
N VAL A 131 22.35 12.65 -10.06
CA VAL A 131 22.12 13.24 -11.38
C VAL A 131 22.82 14.60 -11.58
N GLU A 132 23.52 15.13 -10.59
CA GLU A 132 24.11 16.46 -10.60
C GLU A 132 24.96 16.71 -11.86
N SER A 133 25.83 15.76 -12.20
CA SER A 133 26.69 15.85 -13.39
C SER A 133 25.90 15.85 -14.70
N TRP A 134 24.69 15.27 -14.71
CA TRP A 134 23.83 15.23 -15.91
C TRP A 134 23.14 16.56 -16.14
N LEU A 135 22.78 17.25 -15.05
CA LEU A 135 22.01 18.50 -15.09
C LEU A 135 22.77 19.67 -15.74
N SER A 136 24.07 19.57 -15.92
CA SER A 136 24.89 20.57 -16.62
C SER A 136 24.87 20.43 -18.16
N ASN A 137 24.32 19.35 -18.69
CA ASN A 137 24.29 19.11 -20.15
C ASN A 137 23.04 19.72 -20.79
N ASP A 138 23.21 20.86 -21.47
CA ASP A 138 22.11 21.56 -22.16
C ASP A 138 22.13 21.35 -23.69
N ASP A 139 22.99 20.47 -24.22
CA ASP A 139 23.06 20.15 -25.65
C ASP A 139 21.85 19.31 -26.11
N LEU A 140 20.79 19.94 -26.54
CA LEU A 140 19.57 19.28 -27.04
C LEU A 140 19.78 18.50 -28.35
N THR A 141 20.91 18.63 -29.01
CA THR A 141 21.25 17.82 -30.19
C THR A 141 21.67 16.40 -29.80
N SER A 142 22.25 16.26 -28.61
CA SER A 142 22.68 14.97 -28.04
C SER A 142 21.53 14.23 -27.35
N VAL A 143 21.62 12.90 -27.30
CA VAL A 143 20.68 12.05 -26.56
C VAL A 143 20.70 12.39 -25.07
N ASN A 144 21.88 12.60 -24.51
CA ASN A 144 22.03 12.90 -23.08
C ASN A 144 21.46 14.26 -22.70
N GLY A 145 21.66 15.29 -23.53
CA GLY A 145 21.05 16.59 -23.28
C GLY A 145 19.52 16.57 -23.35
N ARG A 146 18.93 15.77 -24.28
CA ARG A 146 17.47 15.53 -24.30
C ARG A 146 16.98 14.82 -23.04
N ARG A 147 17.71 13.81 -22.54
CA ARG A 147 17.41 13.14 -21.27
C ARG A 147 17.45 14.11 -20.09
N THR A 148 18.46 14.97 -20.08
CA THR A 148 18.59 16.03 -19.06
C THR A 148 17.41 17.00 -19.09
N ALA A 149 16.98 17.44 -20.26
CA ALA A 149 15.84 18.33 -20.40
C ALA A 149 14.54 17.69 -19.86
N ILE A 150 14.32 16.40 -20.13
CA ILE A 150 13.19 15.64 -19.58
C ILE A 150 13.27 15.55 -18.05
N LEU A 151 14.43 15.21 -17.52
CA LEU A 151 14.64 15.12 -16.07
C LEU A 151 14.39 16.47 -15.38
N LYS A 152 14.93 17.57 -15.92
CA LYS A 152 14.70 18.93 -15.43
C LYS A 152 13.20 19.27 -15.41
N ALA A 153 12.49 18.96 -16.50
CA ALA A 153 11.05 19.19 -16.58
C ALA A 153 10.25 18.38 -15.55
N CYS A 154 10.64 17.13 -15.32
CA CYS A 154 10.04 16.26 -14.30
C CYS A 154 10.27 16.81 -12.88
N LEU A 155 11.49 17.21 -12.55
CA LEU A 155 11.81 17.81 -11.25
C LEU A 155 11.05 19.13 -11.03
N GLN A 156 10.95 19.97 -12.05
CA GLN A 156 10.20 21.24 -12.00
C GLN A 156 8.70 21.02 -11.86
N ALA A 157 8.17 19.91 -12.36
CA ALA A 157 6.76 19.58 -12.25
C ALA A 157 6.39 19.00 -10.86
N GLY A 158 7.36 18.49 -10.09
CA GLY A 158 7.12 17.88 -8.78
C GLY A 158 6.30 18.73 -7.80
N PRO A 159 6.57 20.02 -7.60
CA PRO A 159 5.81 20.89 -6.69
C PRO A 159 4.37 21.21 -7.12
N ARG A 160 3.93 20.78 -8.29
CA ARG A 160 2.56 21.02 -8.74
C ARG A 160 1.54 20.33 -7.84
N ARG A 161 0.28 20.83 -7.88
CA ARG A 161 -0.85 20.27 -7.12
C ARG A 161 -0.96 18.75 -7.33
N GLN A 162 -1.33 18.01 -6.29
CA GLN A 162 -1.65 16.59 -6.38
C GLN A 162 -2.75 16.32 -7.44
N GLY A 163 -2.58 15.25 -8.20
CA GLY A 163 -3.48 14.89 -9.28
C GLY A 163 -2.91 13.81 -10.19
N LEU A 164 -3.53 13.67 -11.37
CA LEU A 164 -3.09 12.74 -12.39
C LEU A 164 -2.11 13.44 -13.34
N TYR A 165 -0.95 12.82 -13.55
CA TYR A 165 0.10 13.30 -14.45
C TYR A 165 0.41 12.26 -15.52
N GLN A 166 0.82 12.71 -16.69
CA GLN A 166 1.24 11.85 -17.79
C GLN A 166 2.62 12.28 -18.28
N LEU A 167 3.54 11.31 -18.36
CA LEU A 167 4.86 11.48 -18.97
C LEU A 167 4.90 10.69 -20.28
N THR A 168 4.88 11.42 -21.40
CA THR A 168 4.98 10.83 -22.74
C THR A 168 6.34 11.19 -23.34
N VAL A 169 7.23 10.21 -23.42
CA VAL A 169 8.59 10.36 -23.94
C VAL A 169 8.99 9.10 -24.74
N PRO A 170 9.88 9.21 -25.73
CA PRO A 170 10.35 8.06 -26.50
C PRO A 170 11.06 7.01 -25.63
N THR A 171 11.09 5.77 -26.10
CA THR A 171 11.90 4.71 -25.49
C THR A 171 13.38 5.13 -25.44
N GLY A 172 14.05 4.86 -24.33
CA GLY A 172 15.44 5.24 -24.13
C GLY A 172 15.65 6.71 -23.72
N ALA A 173 14.60 7.50 -23.53
CA ALA A 173 14.68 8.92 -23.15
C ALA A 173 14.93 9.15 -21.65
N GLY A 174 15.26 8.14 -20.86
CA GLY A 174 15.51 8.26 -19.42
C GLY A 174 14.24 8.30 -18.55
N LYS A 175 13.15 7.69 -19.01
CA LYS A 175 11.83 7.65 -18.34
C LYS A 175 11.94 7.25 -16.87
N THR A 176 12.66 6.18 -16.57
CA THR A 176 12.79 5.58 -15.23
C THR A 176 13.32 6.57 -14.18
N VAL A 177 14.44 7.24 -14.47
CA VAL A 177 15.02 8.20 -13.53
C VAL A 177 14.22 9.50 -13.49
N SER A 178 13.68 9.95 -14.62
CA SER A 178 12.88 11.17 -14.68
C SER A 178 11.56 11.04 -13.95
N SER A 179 10.86 9.90 -14.07
CA SER A 179 9.61 9.65 -13.32
C SER A 179 9.88 9.47 -11.82
N LEU A 180 10.99 8.81 -11.46
CA LEU A 180 11.41 8.74 -10.06
C LEU A 180 11.72 10.14 -9.49
N GLY A 181 12.40 10.99 -10.26
CA GLY A 181 12.70 12.38 -9.87
C GLY A 181 11.43 13.20 -9.63
N PHE A 182 10.45 13.11 -10.53
CA PHE A 182 9.13 13.71 -10.32
C PHE A 182 8.51 13.20 -9.02
N ALA A 183 8.47 11.88 -8.82
CA ALA A 183 7.79 11.26 -7.70
C ALA A 183 8.41 11.64 -6.36
N LEU A 184 9.75 11.61 -6.25
CA LEU A 184 10.46 12.01 -5.04
C LEU A 184 10.22 13.49 -4.72
N ARG A 185 10.32 14.37 -5.73
CA ARG A 185 10.07 15.79 -5.54
C ARG A 185 8.62 16.07 -5.15
N HIS A 186 7.66 15.37 -5.79
CA HIS A 186 6.25 15.48 -5.48
C HIS A 186 5.93 14.97 -4.06
N ALA A 187 6.51 13.83 -3.69
CA ALA A 187 6.32 13.25 -2.35
C ALA A 187 6.89 14.15 -1.25
N ALA A 188 8.10 14.68 -1.44
CA ALA A 188 8.72 15.60 -0.49
C ALA A 188 7.90 16.89 -0.32
N GLU A 189 7.43 17.51 -1.41
CA GLU A 189 6.64 18.74 -1.38
C GLU A 189 5.29 18.58 -0.68
N HIS A 190 4.64 17.42 -0.86
CA HIS A 190 3.29 17.17 -0.37
C HIS A 190 3.23 16.31 0.89
N GLY A 191 4.37 15.98 1.49
CA GLY A 191 4.44 15.13 2.70
C GLY A 191 3.94 13.71 2.48
N LEU A 192 4.06 13.19 1.25
CA LEU A 192 3.71 11.80 0.94
C LEU A 192 4.81 10.86 1.43
N GLN A 193 4.41 9.66 1.82
CA GLN A 193 5.30 8.75 2.53
C GLN A 193 5.95 7.69 1.64
N ARG A 194 5.38 7.45 0.44
CA ARG A 194 5.78 6.29 -0.37
C ARG A 194 5.68 6.57 -1.85
N ILE A 195 6.52 5.86 -2.61
CA ILE A 195 6.44 5.77 -4.06
C ILE A 195 6.21 4.31 -4.42
N ILE A 196 5.16 4.04 -5.20
CA ILE A 196 4.85 2.71 -5.70
C ILE A 196 5.03 2.72 -7.21
N TYR A 197 6.04 2.00 -7.69
CA TYR A 197 6.37 1.90 -9.11
C TYR A 197 5.84 0.58 -9.65
N VAL A 198 4.82 0.67 -10.48
CA VAL A 198 4.07 -0.48 -11.01
C VAL A 198 4.47 -0.74 -12.46
N ILE A 199 4.97 -1.94 -12.73
CA ILE A 199 5.54 -2.36 -14.02
C ILE A 199 4.77 -3.57 -14.57
N PRO A 200 4.44 -3.61 -15.87
CA PRO A 200 3.67 -4.73 -16.43
C PRO A 200 4.44 -6.05 -16.53
N TYR A 201 5.78 -6.00 -16.64
CA TYR A 201 6.60 -7.18 -16.91
C TYR A 201 7.63 -7.45 -15.83
N THR A 202 7.71 -8.68 -15.34
CA THR A 202 8.67 -9.12 -14.31
C THR A 202 10.12 -8.96 -14.74
N SER A 203 10.44 -9.18 -16.02
CA SER A 203 11.82 -9.07 -16.56
C SER A 203 12.44 -7.67 -16.47
N ILE A 204 11.61 -6.62 -16.37
CA ILE A 204 12.06 -5.24 -16.29
C ILE A 204 12.11 -4.75 -14.82
N ILE A 205 11.42 -5.44 -13.91
CA ILE A 205 11.35 -5.05 -12.50
C ILE A 205 12.73 -5.10 -11.87
N GLU A 206 13.45 -6.20 -12.03
CA GLU A 206 14.79 -6.38 -11.45
C GLU A 206 15.74 -5.25 -11.87
N GLN A 207 15.73 -4.90 -13.17
CA GLN A 207 16.56 -3.82 -13.69
C GLN A 207 16.18 -2.45 -13.09
N ASN A 208 14.89 -2.12 -13.04
CA ASN A 208 14.44 -0.84 -12.45
C ASN A 208 14.66 -0.79 -10.94
N ALA A 209 14.39 -1.89 -10.23
CA ALA A 209 14.65 -1.99 -8.81
C ALA A 209 16.14 -1.85 -8.50
N GLN A 210 17.02 -2.44 -9.33
CA GLN A 210 18.46 -2.32 -9.17
C GLN A 210 18.92 -0.86 -9.33
N VAL A 211 18.43 -0.16 -10.36
CA VAL A 211 18.72 1.28 -10.53
C VAL A 211 18.27 2.09 -9.32
N PHE A 212 17.08 1.82 -8.80
CA PHE A 212 16.58 2.53 -7.62
C PHE A 212 17.39 2.20 -6.35
N LYS A 213 17.78 0.94 -6.17
CA LYS A 213 18.66 0.50 -5.06
C LYS A 213 20.03 1.18 -5.11
N GLU A 214 20.59 1.39 -6.30
CA GLU A 214 21.87 2.10 -6.49
C GLU A 214 21.75 3.59 -6.15
N ILE A 215 20.67 4.24 -6.56
CA ILE A 215 20.45 5.68 -6.31
C ILE A 215 20.06 5.93 -4.85
N LEU A 216 19.10 5.17 -4.33
CA LEU A 216 18.41 5.46 -3.08
C LEU A 216 18.93 4.65 -1.88
N GLY A 217 19.71 3.59 -2.14
CA GLY A 217 20.17 2.62 -1.15
C GLY A 217 19.18 1.45 -0.97
N LYS A 218 19.74 0.24 -0.86
CA LYS A 218 19.00 -1.03 -0.78
C LYS A 218 17.93 -1.04 0.31
N LYS A 219 18.21 -0.46 1.48
CA LYS A 219 17.27 -0.46 2.61
C LYS A 219 15.94 0.22 2.28
N ASN A 220 15.93 1.18 1.35
CA ASN A 220 14.77 2.02 1.02
C ASN A 220 13.91 1.46 -0.11
N VAL A 221 14.38 0.46 -0.83
CA VAL A 221 13.70 -0.08 -2.01
C VAL A 221 13.28 -1.51 -1.77
N LEU A 222 11.99 -1.77 -1.93
CA LEU A 222 11.41 -3.10 -1.94
C LEU A 222 11.13 -3.52 -3.38
N GLU A 223 11.57 -4.71 -3.74
CA GLU A 223 11.17 -5.39 -4.96
C GLU A 223 10.17 -6.50 -4.60
N ASN A 224 8.95 -6.45 -5.15
CA ASN A 224 7.89 -7.39 -4.81
C ASN A 224 7.12 -7.87 -6.04
N HIS A 225 7.45 -9.08 -6.50
CA HIS A 225 6.76 -9.78 -7.58
C HIS A 225 6.78 -11.30 -7.36
N CYS A 226 6.08 -12.08 -8.19
CA CYS A 226 5.91 -13.52 -7.99
C CYS A 226 7.21 -14.35 -8.08
N ASN A 227 8.25 -13.84 -8.74
CA ASN A 227 9.52 -14.56 -8.92
C ASN A 227 10.56 -14.21 -7.85
N VAL A 228 10.28 -13.31 -6.92
CA VAL A 228 11.18 -13.04 -5.80
C VAL A 228 11.08 -14.20 -4.82
N THR A 229 12.05 -15.10 -4.87
CA THR A 229 12.28 -16.11 -3.85
C THR A 229 13.18 -15.50 -2.80
N TYR A 230 12.65 -15.34 -1.60
CA TYR A 230 13.42 -14.93 -0.43
C TYR A 230 14.17 -16.13 0.18
N GLU A 231 14.67 -17.04 -0.71
CA GLU A 231 15.45 -18.21 -0.30
C GLU A 231 16.94 -17.91 -0.46
N ASP A 232 17.62 -18.06 0.66
CA ASP A 232 19.07 -18.20 0.83
C ASP A 232 20.03 -17.28 0.03
N LYS A 233 20.67 -16.36 0.77
CA LYS A 233 22.14 -16.22 0.74
C LYS A 233 22.63 -15.22 1.81
N GLU A 234 23.39 -15.74 2.77
CA GLU A 234 24.44 -15.11 3.57
C GLU A 234 24.11 -14.14 4.72
N SER A 235 22.92 -13.55 4.87
CA SER A 235 22.57 -12.92 6.15
C SER A 235 21.08 -13.08 6.46
N GLY A 236 20.76 -14.05 7.29
CA GLY A 236 19.37 -14.38 7.67
C GLY A 236 18.56 -13.22 8.26
N LYS A 237 19.22 -12.15 8.73
CA LYS A 237 18.55 -10.97 9.29
C LYS A 237 18.07 -10.01 8.20
N GLU A 238 18.89 -9.74 7.18
CA GLU A 238 18.54 -8.83 6.06
C GLU A 238 17.41 -9.43 5.20
N LEU A 239 17.50 -10.73 4.92
CA LEU A 239 16.48 -11.49 4.21
C LEU A 239 15.13 -11.48 4.94
N LYS A 240 15.15 -11.68 6.27
CA LYS A 240 13.95 -11.61 7.10
C LYS A 240 13.30 -10.23 7.05
N MET A 241 14.09 -9.16 7.06
CA MET A 241 13.59 -7.78 6.96
C MET A 241 12.96 -7.51 5.59
N GLU A 242 13.51 -8.03 4.50
CA GLU A 242 12.91 -7.91 3.17
C GLU A 242 11.59 -8.68 3.05
N GLN A 243 11.50 -9.88 3.62
CA GLN A 243 10.26 -10.65 3.69
C GLN A 243 9.18 -9.89 4.46
N LEU A 244 9.51 -9.39 5.64
CA LEU A 244 8.61 -8.61 6.48
C LEU A 244 8.11 -7.34 5.76
N ALA A 245 9.00 -6.63 5.06
CA ALA A 245 8.64 -5.46 4.27
C ALA A 245 7.75 -5.80 3.07
N ALA A 246 7.93 -6.98 2.46
CA ALA A 246 7.11 -7.44 1.34
C ALA A 246 5.68 -7.78 1.75
N GLU A 247 5.46 -8.10 3.02
CA GLU A 247 4.14 -8.46 3.54
C GLU A 247 3.17 -7.29 3.59
N ASN A 248 3.63 -6.09 3.97
CA ASN A 248 2.79 -4.90 4.12
C ASN A 248 3.22 -3.67 3.32
N TRP A 249 4.34 -3.74 2.58
CA TRP A 249 4.87 -2.64 1.77
C TRP A 249 5.23 -1.38 2.57
N ASP A 250 5.88 -1.55 3.69
CA ASP A 250 6.24 -0.42 4.56
C ASP A 250 7.47 0.38 4.09
N LYS A 251 8.27 -0.13 3.13
CA LYS A 251 9.41 0.62 2.57
C LYS A 251 8.99 1.86 1.77
N PRO A 252 9.81 2.91 1.76
CA PRO A 252 9.48 4.16 1.08
C PRO A 252 9.38 4.05 -0.45
N VAL A 253 10.06 3.09 -1.07
CA VAL A 253 9.96 2.84 -2.51
C VAL A 253 9.64 1.37 -2.74
N VAL A 254 8.52 1.09 -3.38
CA VAL A 254 8.06 -0.26 -3.73
C VAL A 254 8.02 -0.39 -5.25
N VAL A 255 8.72 -1.40 -5.79
CA VAL A 255 8.69 -1.76 -7.21
C VAL A 255 7.93 -3.08 -7.34
N THR A 256 6.84 -3.08 -8.09
CA THR A 256 5.91 -4.21 -8.13
C THR A 256 5.27 -4.40 -9.51
N THR A 257 4.50 -5.49 -9.69
CA THR A 257 3.72 -5.75 -10.91
C THR A 257 2.31 -5.18 -10.83
N ASN A 258 1.68 -4.97 -12.01
CA ASN A 258 0.25 -4.67 -12.11
C ASN A 258 -0.58 -5.71 -11.32
N VAL A 259 -0.27 -7.00 -11.47
CA VAL A 259 -1.01 -8.08 -10.79
C VAL A 259 -0.96 -7.92 -9.28
N ARG A 260 0.24 -7.80 -8.70
CA ARG A 260 0.40 -7.63 -7.24
C ARG A 260 -0.23 -6.35 -6.73
N PHE A 261 -0.16 -5.26 -7.50
CA PHE A 261 -0.79 -4.00 -7.13
C PHE A 261 -2.32 -4.15 -7.05
N PHE A 262 -2.96 -4.69 -8.10
CA PHE A 262 -4.41 -4.86 -8.10
C PHE A 262 -4.90 -5.96 -7.14
N GLU A 263 -4.13 -7.03 -6.94
CA GLU A 263 -4.40 -8.00 -5.86
C GLU A 263 -4.45 -7.32 -4.50
N SER A 264 -3.50 -6.42 -4.21
CA SER A 264 -3.49 -5.69 -2.94
C SER A 264 -4.70 -4.77 -2.76
N LEU A 265 -5.25 -4.22 -3.85
CA LEU A 265 -6.45 -3.38 -3.81
C LEU A 265 -7.75 -4.18 -3.60
N TYR A 266 -7.86 -5.37 -4.21
CA TYR A 266 -9.14 -6.06 -4.35
C TYR A 266 -9.17 -7.45 -3.72
N ALA A 267 -8.09 -7.95 -3.15
CA ALA A 267 -8.05 -9.22 -2.47
C ALA A 267 -9.01 -9.29 -1.26
N CYS A 268 -9.37 -10.50 -0.89
CA CYS A 268 -10.10 -10.79 0.34
C CYS A 268 -9.26 -11.49 1.41
N ARG A 269 -8.12 -12.08 1.02
CA ARG A 269 -7.22 -12.80 1.94
C ARG A 269 -6.46 -11.81 2.83
N THR A 270 -6.30 -12.15 4.10
CA THR A 270 -5.62 -11.31 5.09
C THR A 270 -4.20 -10.91 4.67
N SER A 271 -3.39 -11.86 4.22
CA SER A 271 -2.01 -11.64 3.78
C SER A 271 -1.87 -10.64 2.62
N GLU A 272 -2.86 -10.57 1.73
CA GLU A 272 -2.85 -9.63 0.62
C GLU A 272 -3.45 -8.26 1.01
N CYS A 273 -4.47 -8.27 1.85
CA CYS A 273 -5.15 -7.04 2.28
C CYS A 273 -4.28 -6.14 3.17
N ARG A 274 -3.31 -6.69 3.91
CA ARG A 274 -2.48 -5.90 4.84
C ARG A 274 -1.60 -4.82 4.17
N LYS A 275 -1.48 -4.83 2.84
CA LYS A 275 -0.71 -3.84 2.07
C LYS A 275 -1.51 -2.57 1.74
N LEU A 276 -2.85 -2.66 1.71
CA LEU A 276 -3.70 -1.62 1.13
C LEU A 276 -3.58 -0.27 1.83
N HIS A 277 -3.54 -0.24 3.16
CA HIS A 277 -3.42 1.02 3.91
C HIS A 277 -2.09 1.73 3.65
N ASN A 278 -1.03 0.97 3.31
CA ASN A 278 0.27 1.50 2.94
C ASN A 278 0.35 2.02 1.49
N ILE A 279 -0.67 1.76 0.66
CA ILE A 279 -0.82 2.40 -0.66
C ILE A 279 -1.34 3.83 -0.51
N ALA A 280 -2.08 4.12 0.55
CA ALA A 280 -2.51 5.48 0.84
C ALA A 280 -1.31 6.41 1.05
N ASN A 281 -1.51 7.69 0.77
CA ASN A 281 -0.49 8.71 0.94
C ASN A 281 0.81 8.45 0.14
N SER A 282 0.64 7.91 -1.09
CA SER A 282 1.75 7.53 -1.98
C SER A 282 1.66 8.23 -3.33
N VAL A 283 2.81 8.35 -4.00
CA VAL A 283 2.87 8.59 -5.45
C VAL A 283 2.86 7.23 -6.14
N ILE A 284 1.89 7.00 -7.01
CA ILE A 284 1.80 5.76 -7.78
C ILE A 284 2.20 6.04 -9.22
N ILE A 285 3.19 5.32 -9.73
CA ILE A 285 3.65 5.40 -11.10
C ILE A 285 3.27 4.11 -11.82
N PHE A 286 2.43 4.21 -12.84
CA PHE A 286 2.20 3.11 -13.77
C PHE A 286 3.11 3.28 -14.98
N ASP A 287 4.15 2.44 -15.07
CA ASP A 287 4.98 2.36 -16.27
C ASP A 287 4.22 1.56 -17.33
N GLU A 288 4.32 1.99 -18.59
CA GLU A 288 3.56 1.41 -19.72
C GLU A 288 2.05 1.30 -19.41
N ALA A 289 1.43 2.39 -18.95
CA ALA A 289 0.03 2.45 -18.50
C ALA A 289 -1.00 1.90 -19.50
N GLN A 290 -0.67 1.87 -20.81
CA GLN A 290 -1.50 1.25 -21.84
C GLN A 290 -1.67 -0.27 -21.67
N MET A 291 -0.83 -0.91 -20.83
CA MET A 291 -0.91 -2.34 -20.53
C MET A 291 -1.82 -2.66 -19.34
N LEU A 292 -2.44 -1.65 -18.74
CA LEU A 292 -3.40 -1.86 -17.64
C LEU A 292 -4.64 -2.61 -18.17
N PRO A 293 -5.12 -3.64 -17.44
CA PRO A 293 -6.31 -4.37 -17.83
C PRO A 293 -7.54 -3.45 -17.83
N VAL A 294 -8.28 -3.44 -18.94
CA VAL A 294 -9.44 -2.56 -19.15
C VAL A 294 -10.48 -2.69 -18.03
N ASN A 295 -10.65 -3.89 -17.49
CA ASN A 295 -11.61 -4.19 -16.42
C ASN A 295 -11.30 -3.47 -15.08
N TYR A 296 -10.09 -2.96 -14.91
CA TYR A 296 -9.67 -2.23 -13.70
C TYR A 296 -9.58 -0.71 -13.90
N LEU A 297 -9.87 -0.21 -15.10
CA LEU A 297 -9.82 1.22 -15.37
C LEU A 297 -11.06 1.97 -14.87
N MET A 298 -12.17 1.26 -14.73
CA MET A 298 -13.44 1.80 -14.22
C MET A 298 -14.02 0.77 -13.23
N PRO A 299 -13.97 1.00 -11.94
CA PRO A 299 -14.57 0.14 -10.93
C PRO A 299 -16.10 0.26 -10.87
#